data_75d162e957544e5813f78cc06e8cc375
#
_entry.id   75d162e957544e5813f78cc06e8cc375
#
_cell.length_a   1.000
_cell.length_b   1.000
_cell.length_c   1.000
_cell.angle_alpha   90.00
_cell.angle_beta   90.00
_cell.angle_gamma   90.00
#
_symmetry.space_group_name_H-M   'P 1'
#
loop_
_entity.id
_entity.type
_entity.pdbx_description
1 polymer ?
#
loop_
_entity_poly.entity_id
_entity_poly.type
_entity_poly.pdbx_seq_one_letter_code
_entity_poly.pdbx_strand_id
1 'polypeptide(L)'
;MPYTSGPNATDLQEVTTRNHTARQVIGGFSRAFPTLAEAWQLIDSALADTPGLTAEIIHLRTRLTDTRRDRANLLAAARATISAAHDHETDPLSYLRDELQARGQLPPEPWRPA
;
A
#
# COMPACT_ATOMS: atom_id res chain seq x y z
N MET A 1 -2.35 1.15 -15.26
CA MET A 1 -1.41 0.02 -15.29
C MET A 1 -1.24 -0.56 -13.91
N PRO A 2 -1.30 -1.88 -13.77
CA PRO A 2 -0.93 -2.47 -12.51
C PRO A 2 0.54 -2.10 -12.19
N TYR A 3 0.81 -1.91 -10.92
CA TYR A 3 2.17 -1.69 -10.47
C TYR A 3 2.97 -2.98 -10.73
N THR A 4 3.90 -2.90 -11.65
CA THR A 4 4.88 -3.97 -11.87
C THR A 4 6.15 -3.59 -11.14
N SER A 5 6.63 -4.47 -10.29
CA SER A 5 7.92 -4.30 -9.66
C SER A 5 8.97 -4.13 -10.75
N GLY A 6 9.65 -2.99 -10.78
CA GLY A 6 10.75 -2.77 -11.71
C GLY A 6 11.90 -3.72 -11.42
N PRO A 7 12.92 -3.78 -12.30
CA PRO A 7 14.07 -4.67 -12.13
C PRO A 7 14.86 -4.41 -10.84
N ASN A 8 14.68 -3.24 -10.22
CA ASN A 8 15.33 -2.84 -8.97
C ASN A 8 14.40 -2.97 -7.75
N ALA A 9 13.22 -3.56 -7.92
CA ALA A 9 12.29 -3.73 -6.81
C ALA A 9 12.86 -4.73 -5.80
N THR A 10 12.83 -4.34 -4.52
CA THR A 10 13.31 -5.18 -3.44
C THR A 10 12.40 -6.39 -3.25
N ASP A 11 12.99 -7.57 -3.25
CA ASP A 11 12.31 -8.80 -2.86
C ASP A 11 12.26 -8.87 -1.33
N LEU A 12 11.09 -8.59 -0.77
CA LEU A 12 10.89 -8.53 0.68
C LEU A 12 11.05 -9.90 1.33
N GLN A 13 10.74 -10.97 0.62
CA GLN A 13 10.95 -12.33 1.13
C GLN A 13 12.44 -12.60 1.33
N GLU A 14 13.25 -12.22 0.36
CA GLU A 14 14.71 -12.35 0.42
C GLU A 14 15.29 -11.49 1.56
N VAL A 15 14.82 -10.26 1.71
CA VAL A 15 15.22 -9.36 2.80
C VAL A 15 14.90 -9.98 4.15
N THR A 16 13.69 -10.53 4.31
CA THR A 16 13.25 -11.17 5.55
C THR A 16 14.13 -12.37 5.90
N THR A 17 14.44 -13.22 4.92
CA THR A 17 15.29 -14.39 5.10
C THR A 17 16.70 -13.99 5.48
N ARG A 18 17.28 -13.01 4.79
CA ARG A 18 18.62 -12.49 5.08
C ARG A 18 18.69 -11.87 6.47
N ASN A 19 17.68 -11.12 6.86
CA ASN A 19 17.61 -10.52 8.18
C ASN A 19 17.55 -11.59 9.28
N HIS A 20 16.73 -12.61 9.10
CA HIS A 20 16.62 -13.71 10.05
C HIS A 20 17.96 -14.44 10.22
N THR A 21 18.63 -14.76 9.12
CA THR A 21 19.95 -15.39 9.14
C THR A 21 20.98 -14.52 9.84
N ALA A 22 21.01 -13.22 9.54
CA ALA A 22 21.92 -12.27 10.17
C ALA A 22 21.72 -12.21 11.69
N ARG A 23 20.47 -12.18 12.15
CA ARG A 23 20.16 -12.16 13.58
C ARG A 23 20.59 -13.45 14.28
N GLN A 24 20.46 -14.59 13.63
CA GLN A 24 20.94 -15.88 14.19
C GLN A 24 22.46 -15.87 14.34
N VAL A 25 23.19 -15.39 13.33
CA VAL A 25 24.65 -15.30 13.37
C VAL A 25 25.10 -14.35 14.47
N ILE A 26 24.49 -13.16 14.56
CA ILE A 26 24.82 -12.18 15.60
C ILE A 26 24.53 -12.73 17.00
N GLY A 27 23.42 -13.44 17.19
CA GLY A 27 23.12 -14.13 18.44
C GLY A 27 24.20 -15.14 18.84
N GLY A 28 24.71 -15.90 17.88
CA GLY A 28 25.82 -16.83 18.08
C GLY A 28 27.10 -16.11 18.50
N PHE A 29 27.48 -15.05 17.80
CA PHE A 29 28.66 -14.24 18.16
C PHE A 29 28.51 -13.57 19.52
N SER A 30 27.34 -13.06 19.85
CA SER A 30 27.07 -12.46 21.15
C SER A 30 27.33 -13.44 22.31
N ARG A 31 26.95 -14.69 22.16
CA ARG A 31 27.21 -15.75 23.15
C ARG A 31 28.67 -16.10 23.23
N ALA A 32 29.39 -16.12 22.09
CA ALA A 32 30.80 -16.48 22.03
C ALA A 32 31.72 -15.37 22.52
N PHE A 33 31.32 -14.10 22.36
CA PHE A 33 32.16 -12.94 22.68
C PHE A 33 31.40 -11.95 23.57
N PRO A 34 31.09 -12.29 24.82
CA PRO A 34 30.27 -11.45 25.70
C PRO A 34 30.89 -10.10 26.05
N THR A 35 32.21 -9.93 25.88
CA THR A 35 32.91 -8.65 26.12
C THR A 35 32.47 -7.55 25.17
N LEU A 36 31.81 -7.90 24.03
CA LEU A 36 31.30 -6.95 23.04
C LEU A 36 29.78 -6.85 23.10
N ALA A 37 29.19 -7.12 24.27
CA ALA A 37 27.73 -7.21 24.42
C ALA A 37 26.99 -5.96 23.94
N GLU A 38 27.52 -4.76 24.24
CA GLU A 38 26.89 -3.52 23.80
C GLU A 38 26.88 -3.38 22.28
N ALA A 39 27.99 -3.76 21.62
CA ALA A 39 28.08 -3.73 20.16
C ALA A 39 27.08 -4.71 19.53
N TRP A 40 26.99 -5.93 20.07
CA TRP A 40 26.03 -6.92 19.61
C TRP A 40 24.59 -6.47 19.79
N GLN A 41 24.27 -5.81 20.91
CA GLN A 41 22.93 -5.28 21.17
C GLN A 41 22.56 -4.20 20.16
N LEU A 42 23.47 -3.27 19.83
CA LEU A 42 23.22 -2.26 18.82
C LEU A 42 22.95 -2.85 17.45
N ILE A 43 23.74 -3.84 17.06
CA ILE A 43 23.57 -4.54 15.77
C ILE A 43 22.23 -5.28 15.74
N ASP A 44 21.91 -6.02 16.81
CA ASP A 44 20.64 -6.76 16.87
C ASP A 44 19.43 -5.81 16.86
N SER A 45 19.54 -4.69 17.59
CA SER A 45 18.47 -3.67 17.58
C SER A 45 18.24 -3.10 16.20
N ALA A 46 19.33 -2.80 15.46
CA ALA A 46 19.22 -2.31 14.08
C ALA A 46 18.57 -3.35 13.16
N LEU A 47 18.96 -4.62 13.31
CA LEU A 47 18.37 -5.71 12.54
C LEU A 47 16.91 -5.98 12.92
N ALA A 48 16.55 -5.73 14.17
CA ALA A 48 15.17 -5.89 14.65
C ALA A 48 14.18 -4.91 14.03
N ASP A 49 14.65 -3.79 13.50
CA ASP A 49 13.79 -2.82 12.80
C ASP A 49 13.31 -3.35 11.44
N THR A 50 14.05 -4.26 10.82
CA THR A 50 13.75 -4.76 9.47
C THR A 50 12.36 -5.40 9.36
N PRO A 51 11.89 -6.26 10.27
CA PRO A 51 10.55 -6.82 10.16
C PRO A 51 9.45 -5.76 10.16
N GLY A 52 9.59 -4.74 11.01
CA GLY A 52 8.62 -3.64 11.04
C GLY A 52 8.62 -2.82 9.76
N LEU A 53 9.81 -2.51 9.23
CA LEU A 53 9.95 -1.80 7.96
C LEU A 53 9.40 -2.61 6.80
N THR A 54 9.64 -3.91 6.78
CA THR A 54 9.11 -4.82 5.75
C THR A 54 7.59 -4.84 5.78
N ALA A 55 6.99 -4.94 6.98
CA ALA A 55 5.55 -4.90 7.15
C ALA A 55 4.96 -3.58 6.65
N GLU A 56 5.61 -2.45 6.97
CA GLU A 56 5.20 -1.13 6.51
C GLU A 56 5.26 -1.02 4.99
N ILE A 57 6.32 -1.53 4.35
CA ILE A 57 6.43 -1.52 2.89
C ILE A 57 5.30 -2.34 2.26
N ILE A 58 5.00 -3.52 2.79
CA ILE A 58 3.90 -4.36 2.29
C ILE A 58 2.58 -3.60 2.40
N HIS A 59 2.33 -2.97 3.55
CA HIS A 59 1.12 -2.18 3.79
C HIS A 59 1.01 -1.02 2.79
N LEU A 60 2.09 -0.27 2.60
CA LEU A 60 2.12 0.86 1.66
C LEU A 60 1.93 0.41 0.22
N ARG A 61 2.49 -0.72 -0.18
CA ARG A 61 2.30 -1.29 -1.52
C ARG A 61 0.84 -1.67 -1.75
N THR A 62 0.19 -2.26 -0.76
CA THR A 62 -1.24 -2.61 -0.83
C THR A 62 -2.09 -1.36 -0.97
N ARG A 63 -1.84 -0.35 -0.14
CA ARG A 63 -2.56 0.92 -0.20
C ARG A 63 -2.37 1.62 -1.54
N LEU A 64 -1.16 1.58 -2.09
CA LEU A 64 -0.89 2.18 -3.40
C LEU A 64 -1.67 1.46 -4.50
N THR A 65 -1.70 0.13 -4.48
CA THR A 65 -2.47 -0.66 -5.44
C THR A 65 -3.95 -0.32 -5.36
N ASP A 66 -4.52 -0.24 -4.15
CA ASP A 66 -5.92 0.09 -3.94
C ASP A 66 -6.23 1.51 -4.42
N THR A 67 -5.36 2.47 -4.09
CA THR A 67 -5.53 3.86 -4.52
C THR A 67 -5.49 3.99 -6.05
N ARG A 68 -4.61 3.27 -6.71
CA ARG A 68 -4.53 3.25 -8.17
C ARG A 68 -5.77 2.65 -8.80
N ARG A 69 -6.30 1.58 -8.23
CA ARG A 69 -7.57 0.97 -8.68
C ARG A 69 -8.72 1.97 -8.52
N ASP A 70 -8.79 2.59 -7.35
CA ASP A 70 -9.83 3.60 -7.06
C ASP A 70 -9.77 4.76 -8.05
N ARG A 71 -8.57 5.24 -8.31
CA ARG A 71 -8.35 6.30 -9.31
C ARG A 71 -8.81 5.86 -10.70
N ALA A 72 -8.44 4.65 -11.12
CA ALA A 72 -8.82 4.13 -12.43
C ALA A 72 -10.35 4.02 -12.56
N ASN A 73 -11.03 3.53 -11.52
CA ASN A 73 -12.48 3.41 -11.50
C ASN A 73 -13.15 4.78 -11.54
N LEU A 74 -12.64 5.75 -10.80
CA LEU A 74 -13.17 7.12 -10.80
C LEU A 74 -12.98 7.77 -12.15
N LEU A 75 -11.82 7.61 -12.79
CA LEU A 75 -11.58 8.14 -14.13
C LEU A 75 -12.51 7.50 -15.17
N ALA A 76 -12.74 6.19 -15.06
CA ALA A 76 -13.66 5.48 -15.95
C ALA A 76 -15.11 6.03 -15.79
N ALA A 77 -15.55 6.22 -14.56
CA ALA A 77 -16.87 6.79 -14.27
C ALA A 77 -16.99 8.23 -14.79
N ALA A 78 -15.96 9.04 -14.60
CA ALA A 78 -15.95 10.41 -15.11
C ALA A 78 -16.03 10.46 -16.63
N ARG A 79 -15.27 9.60 -17.32
CA ARG A 79 -15.32 9.50 -18.79
C ARG A 79 -16.69 9.03 -19.28
N ALA A 80 -17.27 8.02 -18.61
CA ALA A 80 -18.60 7.53 -18.93
C ALA A 80 -19.65 8.64 -18.76
N THR A 81 -19.53 9.44 -17.72
CA THR A 81 -20.43 10.58 -17.47
C THR A 81 -20.36 11.60 -18.61
N ILE A 82 -19.16 11.93 -19.04
CA ILE A 82 -18.96 12.90 -20.14
C ILE A 82 -19.53 12.35 -21.44
N SER A 83 -19.25 11.08 -21.76
CA SER A 83 -19.80 10.43 -22.96
C SER A 83 -21.31 10.36 -22.92
N ALA A 84 -21.90 10.02 -21.77
CA ALA A 84 -23.34 9.94 -21.60
C ALA A 84 -24.00 11.31 -21.79
N ALA A 85 -23.38 12.38 -21.28
CA ALA A 85 -23.87 13.73 -21.49
C ALA A 85 -23.79 14.15 -22.94
N HIS A 86 -22.71 13.78 -23.64
CA HIS A 86 -22.55 14.06 -25.06
C HIS A 86 -23.60 13.31 -25.90
N ASP A 87 -23.93 12.09 -25.52
CA ASP A 87 -24.91 11.24 -26.22
C ASP A 87 -26.35 11.51 -25.78
N HIS A 88 -26.57 12.54 -24.96
CA HIS A 88 -27.90 12.96 -24.47
C HIS A 88 -28.64 11.83 -23.71
N GLU A 89 -27.92 11.00 -22.96
CA GLU A 89 -28.55 10.01 -22.08
C GLU A 89 -29.40 10.70 -21.00
N THR A 90 -30.43 10.01 -20.53
CA THR A 90 -31.44 10.56 -19.61
C THR A 90 -30.80 10.97 -18.27
N ASP A 91 -29.86 10.20 -17.74
CA ASP A 91 -29.19 10.50 -16.48
C ASP A 91 -27.68 10.25 -16.60
N PRO A 92 -26.95 11.17 -17.23
CA PRO A 92 -25.52 11.01 -17.44
C PRO A 92 -24.71 10.96 -16.14
N LEU A 93 -25.23 11.54 -15.05
CA LEU A 93 -24.53 11.54 -13.76
C LEU A 93 -24.61 10.20 -13.02
N SER A 94 -25.43 9.25 -13.51
CA SER A 94 -25.60 7.95 -12.84
C SER A 94 -24.28 7.21 -12.67
N TYR A 95 -23.41 7.23 -13.66
CA TYR A 95 -22.10 6.56 -13.61
C TYR A 95 -21.24 7.11 -12.48
N LEU A 96 -21.15 8.43 -12.38
CA LEU A 96 -20.34 9.07 -11.34
C LEU A 96 -20.99 8.91 -9.96
N ARG A 97 -22.30 9.03 -9.89
CA ARG A 97 -23.06 8.83 -8.63
C ARG A 97 -22.86 7.42 -8.09
N ASP A 98 -22.96 6.40 -8.94
CA ASP A 98 -22.80 5.01 -8.54
C ASP A 98 -21.37 4.75 -8.04
N GLU A 99 -20.36 5.30 -8.69
CA GLU A 99 -18.97 5.17 -8.27
C GLU A 99 -18.73 5.84 -6.91
N LEU A 100 -19.23 7.05 -6.73
CA LEU A 100 -19.09 7.76 -5.45
C LEU A 100 -19.84 7.06 -4.33
N GLN A 101 -21.03 6.51 -4.63
CA GLN A 101 -21.79 5.75 -3.65
C GLN A 101 -21.07 4.47 -3.23
N ALA A 102 -20.48 3.75 -4.17
CA ALA A 102 -19.70 2.55 -3.89
C ALA A 102 -18.52 2.82 -2.95
N ARG A 103 -18.00 4.05 -2.95
CA ARG A 103 -16.91 4.49 -2.08
C ARG A 103 -17.37 5.16 -0.80
N GLY A 104 -18.67 5.31 -0.59
CA GLY A 104 -19.21 6.05 0.55
C GLY A 104 -18.89 7.55 0.50
N GLN A 105 -18.64 8.09 -0.69
CA GLN A 105 -18.25 9.49 -0.90
C GLN A 105 -19.31 10.33 -1.61
N LEU A 106 -20.50 9.77 -1.79
CA LEU A 106 -21.59 10.53 -2.39
C LEU A 106 -21.97 11.70 -1.48
N PRO A 107 -21.95 12.95 -1.96
CA PRO A 107 -22.37 14.08 -1.13
C PRO A 107 -23.84 13.98 -0.77
N PRO A 108 -24.26 14.49 0.40
CA PRO A 108 -25.66 14.53 0.75
C PRO A 108 -26.41 15.44 -0.22
N GLU A 109 -27.64 15.08 -0.55
CA GLU A 109 -28.50 15.91 -1.41
C GLU A 109 -28.98 17.13 -0.61
N PRO A 110 -28.45 18.36 -0.91
CA PRO A 110 -28.74 19.54 -0.09
C PRO A 110 -30.15 20.06 -0.25
N TRP A 111 -30.83 19.61 -1.29
CA TRP A 111 -32.20 20.07 -1.64
C TRP A 111 -33.30 19.14 -1.09
N ARG A 112 -32.95 18.01 -0.48
CA ARG A 112 -33.95 17.15 0.15
C ARG A 112 -34.35 17.70 1.50
N PRO A 113 -35.64 17.98 1.72
CA PRO A 113 -36.09 18.33 3.05
C PRO A 113 -35.82 17.16 4.04
N ALA A 114 -35.41 17.53 5.23
CA ALA A 114 -35.07 16.58 6.29
C ALA A 114 -36.29 15.75 6.69
#